data_b3f36aa0525294bd6260784428c65868
#
_entry.id   b3f36aa0525294bd6260784428c65868
#
_cell.length_a   1.000
_cell.length_b   1.000
_cell.length_c   1.000
_cell.angle_alpha   90.00
_cell.angle_beta   90.00
_cell.angle_gamma   90.00
#
_symmetry.space_group_name_H-M   'P 1'
#
loop_
_entity.id
_entity.type
_entity.pdbx_description
1 polymer ?
#
loop_
_entity_poly.entity_id
_entity_poly.type
_entity_poly.pdbx_seq_one_letter_code
_entity_poly.pdbx_strand_id
1 'polypeptide(L)'
;MNHILFLLTAAFCFPSITVAKIIEAGSPDKKNVITIETDNQVSYSLSRNGTKILDTCPLSLTVGNDTWGTDKCRKITRKSVSEKVEFIVPRKYKETVDNYNQVELIYKDYKIEFRIYNDGVAYRFVSTANNKQPVKKESVSFRFGQDHTSYTLLTDQLQNWFEQDYTVKPINALPKDSFSVAPVMVEVDKYKVLLAEANLYNYPGMYLQPALESFHGIFANYPDKEVPYEGDNKIYASTRKDYLIPTCGKRVFPWRVTGIFDNASSILQSELIYLLSEEKEQAADYTWVKPGKVLWDWWNDRNIYHINFKSGINTDTYLYLVDYAAKHHIEYVLIDEGWSARNDLLTLNPDVDIPRICEYATKKGVGIQLWSKWVNIM
;
A
#
# COMPACT_ATOMS: atom_id res chain seq x y z
N MET A 1 -13.34 38.01 77.38
CA MET A 1 -13.46 36.62 76.83
C MET A 1 -13.79 36.73 75.35
N ASN A 2 -12.74 36.63 74.52
CA ASN A 2 -12.86 36.77 73.05
C ASN A 2 -12.94 35.36 72.45
N HIS A 3 -14.08 35.01 71.87
CA HIS A 3 -14.23 33.78 71.09
C HIS A 3 -13.78 34.03 69.65
N ILE A 4 -12.65 33.39 69.22
CA ILE A 4 -12.19 33.39 67.87
C ILE A 4 -12.87 32.18 67.14
N LEU A 5 -13.70 32.47 66.18
CA LEU A 5 -14.40 31.49 65.35
C LEU A 5 -13.47 31.11 64.15
N PHE A 6 -12.92 29.90 64.13
CA PHE A 6 -12.18 29.35 62.98
C PHE A 6 -13.18 28.82 61.92
N LEU A 7 -13.25 29.48 60.78
CA LEU A 7 -13.92 28.99 59.61
C LEU A 7 -12.95 28.02 58.84
N LEU A 8 -13.23 26.72 58.88
CA LEU A 8 -12.61 25.74 58.02
C LEU A 8 -13.26 25.80 56.61
N THR A 9 -12.53 26.34 55.64
CA THR A 9 -12.91 26.24 54.23
C THR A 9 -12.42 24.89 53.68
N ALA A 10 -13.32 23.93 53.52
CA ALA A 10 -13.07 22.68 52.83
C ALA A 10 -13.01 22.95 51.31
N ALA A 11 -11.79 22.89 50.72
CA ALA A 11 -11.62 22.91 49.29
C ALA A 11 -12.07 21.57 48.69
N PHE A 12 -13.22 21.56 48.08
CA PHE A 12 -13.70 20.42 47.27
C PHE A 12 -12.89 20.39 45.95
N CYS A 13 -11.89 19.50 45.88
CA CYS A 13 -11.23 19.14 44.63
C CYS A 13 -12.21 18.28 43.81
N PHE A 14 -12.93 18.88 42.87
CA PHE A 14 -13.67 18.10 41.88
C PHE A 14 -12.65 17.48 40.92
N PRO A 15 -12.65 16.14 40.73
CA PRO A 15 -11.85 15.53 39.66
C PRO A 15 -12.36 16.10 38.34
N SER A 16 -11.46 16.76 37.58
CA SER A 16 -11.77 17.16 36.22
C SER A 16 -11.99 15.88 35.41
N ILE A 17 -13.24 15.54 35.14
CA ILE A 17 -13.59 14.49 34.18
C ILE A 17 -13.15 15.01 32.84
N THR A 18 -12.01 14.53 32.35
CA THR A 18 -11.56 14.78 30.98
C THR A 18 -12.50 13.99 30.08
N VAL A 19 -13.47 14.64 29.48
CA VAL A 19 -14.33 14.01 28.47
C VAL A 19 -13.47 13.69 27.27
N ALA A 20 -13.37 12.43 26.90
CA ALA A 20 -12.69 11.99 25.69
C ALA A 20 -13.19 12.84 24.51
N LYS A 21 -12.27 13.41 23.73
CA LYS A 21 -12.65 14.23 22.58
C LYS A 21 -12.99 13.32 21.42
N ILE A 22 -14.26 13.10 21.20
CA ILE A 22 -14.82 12.33 20.08
C ILE A 22 -15.02 13.28 18.88
N ILE A 23 -14.53 12.87 17.72
CA ILE A 23 -14.62 13.60 16.46
C ILE A 23 -15.30 12.70 15.45
N GLU A 24 -16.43 13.12 14.94
CA GLU A 24 -17.15 12.44 13.89
C GLU A 24 -16.97 13.17 12.55
N ALA A 25 -16.77 12.41 11.46
CA ALA A 25 -16.68 12.95 10.11
C ALA A 25 -17.23 11.93 9.09
N GLY A 26 -17.92 12.43 8.06
CA GLY A 26 -18.51 11.62 7.01
C GLY A 26 -17.83 11.80 5.67
N SER A 27 -18.04 10.85 4.75
CA SER A 27 -17.74 11.00 3.32
C SER A 27 -18.62 12.10 2.69
N PRO A 28 -18.27 12.61 1.49
CA PRO A 28 -19.12 13.59 0.79
C PRO A 28 -20.55 13.09 0.57
N ASP A 29 -20.78 11.81 0.29
CA ASP A 29 -22.09 11.17 0.15
C ASP A 29 -22.71 10.76 1.50
N LYS A 30 -22.02 10.99 2.62
CA LYS A 30 -22.43 10.69 4.00
C LYS A 30 -22.64 9.20 4.32
N LYS A 31 -22.25 8.29 3.44
CA LYS A 31 -22.42 6.84 3.69
C LYS A 31 -21.34 6.29 4.61
N ASN A 32 -20.10 6.69 4.44
CA ASN A 32 -18.99 6.34 5.33
C ASN A 32 -18.92 7.36 6.46
N VAL A 33 -18.88 6.89 7.70
CA VAL A 33 -18.70 7.73 8.89
C VAL A 33 -17.55 7.18 9.71
N ILE A 34 -16.58 8.03 10.01
CA ILE A 34 -15.48 7.73 10.92
C ILE A 34 -15.72 8.44 12.25
N THR A 35 -15.51 7.73 13.33
CA THR A 35 -15.45 8.27 14.70
C THR A 35 -14.01 8.17 15.18
N ILE A 36 -13.39 9.29 15.52
CA ILE A 36 -11.99 9.37 15.98
C ILE A 36 -12.00 9.76 17.45
N GLU A 37 -11.29 8.99 18.28
CA GLU A 37 -11.08 9.27 19.70
C GLU A 37 -9.63 9.74 19.90
N THR A 38 -9.43 10.76 20.74
CA THR A 38 -8.10 11.37 20.96
C THR A 38 -7.71 11.41 22.44
N ASP A 39 -8.40 10.66 23.28
CA ASP A 39 -7.99 10.47 24.67
C ASP A 39 -6.85 9.45 24.76
N ASN A 40 -5.99 9.49 25.71
CA ASN A 40 -4.84 8.60 25.96
C ASN A 40 -4.08 8.08 24.70
N GLN A 41 -4.81 7.53 23.73
CA GLN A 41 -4.28 7.05 22.44
C GLN A 41 -5.30 7.31 21.33
N VAL A 42 -4.80 7.78 20.17
CA VAL A 42 -5.67 7.95 19.01
C VAL A 42 -6.17 6.60 18.54
N SER A 43 -7.48 6.50 18.41
CA SER A 43 -8.16 5.36 17.82
C SER A 43 -9.29 5.83 16.90
N TYR A 44 -9.75 4.94 16.03
CA TYR A 44 -10.88 5.22 15.17
C TYR A 44 -11.77 4.00 14.99
N SER A 45 -13.05 4.25 14.71
CA SER A 45 -14.00 3.25 14.23
C SER A 45 -14.67 3.74 12.94
N LEU A 46 -15.24 2.82 12.18
CA LEU A 46 -15.75 3.11 10.85
C LEU A 46 -17.09 2.41 10.62
N SER A 47 -18.05 3.14 10.09
CA SER A 47 -19.35 2.59 9.67
C SER A 47 -19.73 3.03 8.25
N ARG A 48 -20.55 2.21 7.56
CA ARG A 48 -21.14 2.53 6.27
C ARG A 48 -22.66 2.31 6.30
N ASN A 49 -23.43 3.34 6.05
CA ASN A 49 -24.90 3.32 6.13
C ASN A 49 -25.41 2.71 7.45
N GLY A 50 -24.72 3.01 8.56
CA GLY A 50 -25.06 2.49 9.90
C GLY A 50 -24.51 1.08 10.19
N THR A 51 -24.04 0.31 9.21
CA THR A 51 -23.33 -0.96 9.43
C THR A 51 -21.91 -0.68 9.94
N LYS A 52 -21.53 -1.28 11.07
CA LYS A 52 -20.16 -1.20 11.60
C LYS A 52 -19.21 -1.97 10.67
N ILE A 53 -18.20 -1.30 10.16
CA ILE A 53 -17.16 -1.86 9.28
C ILE A 53 -15.92 -2.20 10.09
N LEU A 54 -15.44 -1.26 10.89
CA LEU A 54 -14.34 -1.46 11.84
C LEU A 54 -14.78 -1.02 13.22
N ASP A 55 -14.41 -1.79 14.22
CA ASP A 55 -14.51 -1.44 15.63
C ASP A 55 -13.33 -0.52 16.02
N THR A 56 -13.17 -0.18 17.28
CA THR A 56 -12.12 0.70 17.77
C THR A 56 -10.72 0.18 17.39
N CYS A 57 -10.06 0.86 16.48
CA CYS A 57 -8.74 0.56 15.94
C CYS A 57 -7.71 1.58 16.47
N PRO A 58 -6.89 1.22 17.45
CA PRO A 58 -5.80 2.10 17.91
C PRO A 58 -4.70 2.21 16.86
N LEU A 59 -4.06 3.37 16.81
CA LEU A 59 -2.92 3.64 15.95
C LEU A 59 -1.81 4.39 16.68
N SER A 60 -0.55 4.12 16.35
CA SER A 60 0.59 4.88 16.89
C SER A 60 1.84 4.70 16.01
N LEU A 61 2.80 5.63 16.15
CA LEU A 61 4.08 5.58 15.50
C LEU A 61 5.18 5.92 16.53
N THR A 62 6.14 5.00 16.74
CA THR A 62 7.26 5.21 17.67
C THR A 62 8.46 5.79 16.94
N VAL A 63 8.85 7.01 17.30
CA VAL A 63 9.98 7.75 16.73
C VAL A 63 11.00 8.00 17.83
N GLY A 64 12.15 7.34 17.78
CA GLY A 64 13.11 7.36 18.88
C GLY A 64 12.50 6.74 20.15
N ASN A 65 12.29 7.58 21.18
CA ASN A 65 11.66 7.20 22.42
C ASN A 65 10.22 7.74 22.55
N ASP A 66 9.73 8.49 21.59
CA ASP A 66 8.42 9.12 21.61
C ASP A 66 7.42 8.25 20.87
N THR A 67 6.20 8.13 21.38
CA THR A 67 5.09 7.42 20.73
C THR A 67 4.04 8.42 20.28
N TRP A 68 4.02 8.71 18.99
CA TRP A 68 3.02 9.59 18.38
C TRP A 68 1.63 8.93 18.36
N GLY A 69 0.62 9.73 18.58
CA GLY A 69 -0.76 9.27 18.74
C GLY A 69 -1.17 9.06 20.19
N THR A 70 -0.25 9.25 21.18
CA THR A 70 -0.54 9.21 22.61
C THR A 70 -0.45 10.58 23.27
N ASP A 71 0.01 11.60 22.53
CA ASP A 71 0.13 12.96 23.01
C ASP A 71 -1.23 13.69 23.02
N LYS A 72 -1.30 14.78 23.77
CA LYS A 72 -2.45 15.68 23.75
C LYS A 72 -2.54 16.41 22.41
N CYS A 73 -3.64 16.20 21.68
CA CYS A 73 -3.93 16.91 20.43
C CYS A 73 -4.08 18.43 20.70
N ARG A 74 -3.31 19.26 19.97
CA ARG A 74 -3.31 20.72 20.14
C ARG A 74 -4.45 21.39 19.37
N LYS A 75 -4.71 20.95 18.14
CA LYS A 75 -5.69 21.55 17.25
C LYS A 75 -6.26 20.50 16.31
N ILE A 76 -7.53 20.65 15.96
CA ILE A 76 -8.21 19.84 14.96
C ILE A 76 -8.64 20.79 13.84
N THR A 77 -8.33 20.41 12.60
CA THR A 77 -8.81 21.11 11.41
C THR A 77 -9.62 20.19 10.53
N ARG A 78 -10.52 20.78 9.73
CA ARG A 78 -11.37 20.07 8.78
C ARG A 78 -11.36 20.82 7.45
N LYS A 79 -11.39 20.07 6.36
CA LYS A 79 -11.61 20.63 5.02
C LYS A 79 -12.38 19.65 4.16
N SER A 80 -13.05 20.15 3.14
CA SER A 80 -13.62 19.36 2.05
C SER A 80 -12.88 19.72 0.77
N VAL A 81 -12.61 18.71 -0.04
CA VAL A 81 -11.92 18.84 -1.33
C VAL A 81 -12.80 18.20 -2.40
N SER A 82 -12.89 18.84 -3.55
CA SER A 82 -13.52 18.31 -4.74
C SER A 82 -12.81 18.92 -5.94
N GLU A 83 -11.80 18.23 -6.44
CA GLU A 83 -10.90 18.72 -7.48
C GLU A 83 -10.80 17.72 -8.62
N LYS A 84 -10.77 18.21 -9.86
CA LYS A 84 -10.50 17.38 -11.02
C LYS A 84 -9.01 17.04 -11.07
N VAL A 85 -8.69 15.76 -11.22
CA VAL A 85 -7.32 15.25 -11.36
C VAL A 85 -7.18 14.59 -12.71
N GLU A 86 -6.18 15.00 -13.47
CA GLU A 86 -5.74 14.32 -14.69
C GLU A 86 -4.49 13.50 -14.38
N PHE A 87 -4.47 12.24 -14.82
CA PHE A 87 -3.32 11.38 -14.59
C PHE A 87 -2.24 11.63 -15.64
N ILE A 88 -0.99 11.76 -15.21
CA ILE A 88 0.16 11.98 -16.09
C ILE A 88 0.29 10.83 -17.10
N VAL A 89 0.18 9.59 -16.63
CA VAL A 89 0.18 8.41 -17.49
C VAL A 89 -1.25 7.94 -17.67
N PRO A 90 -1.76 7.80 -18.91
CA PRO A 90 -3.10 7.28 -19.17
C PRO A 90 -3.28 5.90 -18.53
N ARG A 91 -4.40 5.73 -17.83
CA ARG A 91 -4.80 4.49 -17.18
C ARG A 91 -6.20 4.11 -17.65
N LYS A 92 -6.95 3.39 -16.82
CA LYS A 92 -8.36 3.07 -17.06
C LYS A 92 -9.20 4.36 -17.28
N TYR A 93 -8.93 5.41 -16.52
CA TYR A 93 -9.49 6.75 -16.70
C TYR A 93 -8.37 7.76 -16.96
N LYS A 94 -8.60 8.70 -17.88
CA LYS A 94 -7.70 9.84 -18.10
C LYS A 94 -7.77 10.84 -16.96
N GLU A 95 -8.98 11.03 -16.44
CA GLU A 95 -9.29 12.00 -15.40
C GLU A 95 -10.29 11.42 -14.39
N THR A 96 -10.25 11.93 -13.17
CA THR A 96 -11.20 11.61 -12.10
C THR A 96 -11.41 12.82 -11.22
N VAL A 97 -12.29 12.70 -10.22
CA VAL A 97 -12.51 13.76 -9.23
C VAL A 97 -11.96 13.28 -7.88
N ASP A 98 -10.99 14.00 -7.34
CA ASP A 98 -10.52 13.81 -5.96
C ASP A 98 -11.51 14.47 -5.01
N ASN A 99 -12.42 13.68 -4.43
CA ASN A 99 -13.55 14.16 -3.63
C ASN A 99 -13.58 13.50 -2.26
N TYR A 100 -13.18 14.25 -1.23
CA TYR A 100 -13.09 13.75 0.14
C TYR A 100 -13.33 14.85 1.18
N ASN A 101 -13.67 14.43 2.39
CA ASN A 101 -13.57 15.23 3.60
C ASN A 101 -12.31 14.83 4.37
N GLN A 102 -11.63 15.81 4.97
CA GLN A 102 -10.39 15.59 5.72
C GLN A 102 -10.53 16.11 7.15
N VAL A 103 -9.99 15.32 8.09
CA VAL A 103 -9.73 15.71 9.47
C VAL A 103 -8.24 15.63 9.73
N GLU A 104 -7.64 16.69 10.28
CA GLU A 104 -6.26 16.70 10.73
C GLU A 104 -6.21 16.89 12.25
N LEU A 105 -5.49 16.00 12.91
CA LEU A 105 -5.11 16.12 14.31
C LEU A 105 -3.69 16.69 14.37
N ILE A 106 -3.52 17.90 14.90
CA ILE A 106 -2.26 18.62 14.92
C ILE A 106 -1.63 18.53 16.31
N TYR A 107 -0.39 18.04 16.34
CA TYR A 107 0.47 17.93 17.51
C TYR A 107 1.66 18.89 17.41
N LYS A 108 2.66 18.76 18.27
CA LYS A 108 3.83 19.65 18.30
C LYS A 108 4.72 19.47 17.05
N ASP A 109 5.11 18.24 16.80
CA ASP A 109 6.13 17.90 15.80
C ASP A 109 5.59 16.99 14.68
N TYR A 110 4.29 16.69 14.73
CA TYR A 110 3.60 15.83 13.75
C TYR A 110 2.12 16.16 13.66
N LYS A 111 1.47 15.60 12.65
CA LYS A 111 0.01 15.54 12.52
C LYS A 111 -0.43 14.16 12.07
N ILE A 112 -1.70 13.84 12.31
CA ILE A 112 -2.39 12.66 11.76
C ILE A 112 -3.48 13.18 10.85
N GLU A 113 -3.45 12.73 9.60
CA GLU A 113 -4.44 13.08 8.57
C GLU A 113 -5.37 11.90 8.35
N PHE A 114 -6.68 12.17 8.35
CA PHE A 114 -7.72 11.23 7.94
C PHE A 114 -8.43 11.80 6.72
N ARG A 115 -8.53 11.02 5.64
CA ARG A 115 -9.34 11.34 4.46
C ARG A 115 -10.50 10.36 4.34
N ILE A 116 -11.69 10.88 4.14
CA ILE A 116 -12.93 10.12 4.08
C ILE A 116 -13.52 10.30 2.67
N TYR A 117 -13.40 9.25 1.86
CA TYR A 117 -13.90 9.15 0.50
C TYR A 117 -15.23 8.39 0.47
N ASN A 118 -15.94 8.47 -0.64
CA ASN A 118 -17.18 7.70 -0.83
C ASN A 118 -16.97 6.19 -0.91
N ASP A 119 -15.77 5.76 -1.31
CA ASP A 119 -15.35 4.36 -1.48
C ASP A 119 -14.31 3.89 -0.46
N GLY A 120 -13.99 4.70 0.57
CA GLY A 120 -13.08 4.29 1.64
C GLY A 120 -12.63 5.40 2.56
N VAL A 121 -11.82 5.01 3.54
CA VAL A 121 -11.18 5.89 4.50
C VAL A 121 -9.69 5.58 4.57
N ALA A 122 -8.87 6.60 4.69
CA ALA A 122 -7.44 6.44 4.87
C ALA A 122 -6.90 7.36 5.97
N TYR A 123 -5.85 6.91 6.68
CA TYR A 123 -5.10 7.77 7.57
C TYR A 123 -3.60 7.66 7.32
N ARG A 124 -2.86 8.71 7.68
CA ARG A 124 -1.40 8.72 7.71
C ARG A 124 -0.84 9.60 8.80
N PHE A 125 0.38 9.32 9.20
CA PHE A 125 1.20 10.25 9.97
C PHE A 125 1.92 11.23 9.04
N VAL A 126 2.18 12.44 9.53
CA VAL A 126 3.01 13.43 8.85
C VAL A 126 3.95 14.05 9.86
N SER A 127 5.25 13.88 9.68
CA SER A 127 6.28 14.57 10.46
C SER A 127 6.42 16.02 9.99
N THR A 128 6.23 16.97 10.88
CA THR A 128 6.37 18.41 10.58
C THR A 128 7.70 18.99 11.02
N ALA A 129 8.45 18.25 11.85
CA ALA A 129 9.78 18.61 12.34
C ALA A 129 10.88 17.79 11.65
N ASN A 130 12.10 18.34 11.59
CA ASN A 130 13.25 17.60 11.07
C ASN A 130 13.83 16.68 12.17
N ASN A 131 13.10 15.63 12.50
CA ASN A 131 13.46 14.67 13.53
C ASN A 131 14.50 13.66 13.00
N LYS A 132 15.69 13.61 13.61
CA LYS A 132 16.79 12.72 13.23
C LYS A 132 16.70 11.33 13.88
N GLN A 133 15.70 11.07 14.73
CA GLN A 133 15.53 9.80 15.39
C GLN A 133 15.00 8.73 14.42
N PRO A 134 15.34 7.44 14.64
CA PRO A 134 14.78 6.35 13.83
C PRO A 134 13.29 6.16 14.11
N VAL A 135 12.57 5.67 13.11
CA VAL A 135 11.22 5.13 13.31
C VAL A 135 11.34 3.68 13.72
N LYS A 136 10.97 3.36 14.94
CA LYS A 136 11.14 2.01 15.51
C LYS A 136 9.96 1.09 15.25
N LYS A 137 8.74 1.63 15.33
CA LYS A 137 7.53 0.82 15.25
C LYS A 137 6.35 1.64 14.74
N GLU A 138 5.52 1.04 13.92
CA GLU A 138 4.19 1.53 13.60
C GLU A 138 3.17 0.49 14.09
N SER A 139 2.14 0.95 14.81
CA SER A 139 1.03 0.12 15.25
C SER A 139 -0.18 0.40 14.37
N VAL A 140 -0.56 -0.59 13.58
CA VAL A 140 -1.72 -0.57 12.69
C VAL A 140 -2.65 -1.70 13.08
N SER A 141 -3.94 -1.42 13.18
CA SER A 141 -4.93 -2.41 13.56
C SER A 141 -6.21 -2.21 12.75
N PHE A 142 -6.79 -3.30 12.26
CA PHE A 142 -8.09 -3.36 11.59
C PHE A 142 -8.95 -4.38 12.33
N ARG A 143 -9.79 -3.90 13.25
CA ARG A 143 -10.63 -4.73 14.13
C ARG A 143 -12.05 -4.75 13.59
N PHE A 144 -12.63 -5.93 13.43
CA PHE A 144 -13.99 -6.08 12.87
C PHE A 144 -15.05 -6.32 13.97
N GLY A 145 -14.63 -6.69 15.18
CA GLY A 145 -15.52 -6.94 16.31
C GLY A 145 -16.32 -8.26 16.23
N GLN A 146 -16.15 -8.99 15.12
CA GLN A 146 -16.64 -10.36 14.91
C GLN A 146 -15.85 -11.04 13.79
N ASP A 147 -15.98 -12.35 13.68
CA ASP A 147 -15.29 -13.13 12.65
C ASP A 147 -15.94 -12.97 11.28
N HIS A 148 -15.12 -12.78 10.26
CA HIS A 148 -15.54 -12.56 8.89
C HIS A 148 -14.72 -13.40 7.91
N THR A 149 -15.30 -13.76 6.78
CA THR A 149 -14.56 -14.36 5.66
C THR A 149 -13.55 -13.37 5.11
N SER A 150 -12.30 -13.82 4.97
CA SER A 150 -11.21 -13.05 4.39
C SER A 150 -10.59 -13.74 3.19
N TYR A 151 -10.02 -12.94 2.30
CA TYR A 151 -9.27 -13.35 1.10
C TYR A 151 -7.84 -12.86 1.28
N THR A 152 -6.93 -13.79 1.50
CA THR A 152 -5.55 -13.51 1.91
C THR A 152 -4.55 -14.26 1.05
N LEU A 153 -3.43 -13.62 0.76
CA LEU A 153 -2.27 -14.26 0.16
C LEU A 153 -1.25 -14.53 1.26
N LEU A 154 -1.40 -15.68 1.93
CA LEU A 154 -0.66 -16.00 3.14
C LEU A 154 0.77 -16.45 2.85
N THR A 155 1.68 -16.03 3.72
CA THR A 155 3.07 -16.50 3.79
C THR A 155 3.56 -16.48 5.23
N ASP A 156 4.62 -17.19 5.53
CA ASP A 156 5.35 -17.17 6.80
C ASP A 156 6.75 -16.53 6.64
N GLN A 157 7.10 -16.11 5.43
CA GLN A 157 8.42 -15.60 5.08
C GLN A 157 8.34 -14.26 4.35
N LEU A 158 9.18 -13.32 4.75
CA LEU A 158 9.34 -12.03 4.07
C LEU A 158 9.99 -12.19 2.68
N GLN A 159 10.77 -13.24 2.50
CA GLN A 159 11.38 -13.59 1.22
C GLN A 159 10.53 -14.66 0.53
N ASN A 160 9.67 -14.23 -0.35
CA ASN A 160 8.72 -15.07 -1.07
C ASN A 160 8.48 -14.49 -2.47
N TRP A 161 8.11 -15.34 -3.43
CA TRP A 161 7.68 -14.93 -4.77
C TRP A 161 6.24 -14.44 -4.80
N PHE A 162 5.44 -14.79 -3.78
CA PHE A 162 4.01 -14.49 -3.67
C PHE A 162 3.17 -15.06 -4.83
N GLU A 163 3.68 -16.09 -5.50
CA GLU A 163 3.02 -16.81 -6.60
C GLU A 163 2.25 -18.00 -6.04
N GLN A 164 1.12 -17.74 -5.42
CA GLN A 164 0.27 -18.75 -4.79
C GLN A 164 -1.19 -18.32 -4.82
N ASP A 165 -2.09 -19.28 -4.63
CA ASP A 165 -3.52 -19.02 -4.60
C ASP A 165 -3.95 -18.24 -3.35
N TYR A 166 -5.00 -17.44 -3.50
CA TYR A 166 -5.63 -16.79 -2.36
C TYR A 166 -6.29 -17.82 -1.43
N THR A 167 -6.05 -17.68 -0.14
CA THR A 167 -6.74 -18.42 0.90
C THR A 167 -8.03 -17.72 1.27
N VAL A 168 -9.17 -18.42 1.17
CA VAL A 168 -10.50 -17.91 1.53
C VAL A 168 -10.95 -18.62 2.80
N LYS A 169 -10.88 -17.93 3.94
CA LYS A 169 -11.23 -18.46 5.26
C LYS A 169 -11.74 -17.35 6.19
N PRO A 170 -12.51 -17.71 7.24
CA PRO A 170 -12.72 -16.83 8.38
C PRO A 170 -11.40 -16.38 9.00
N ILE A 171 -11.32 -15.16 9.49
CA ILE A 171 -10.07 -14.58 10.06
C ILE A 171 -9.54 -15.46 11.19
N ASN A 172 -10.44 -15.94 12.07
CA ASN A 172 -10.07 -16.76 13.20
C ASN A 172 -9.54 -18.16 12.82
N ALA A 173 -9.81 -18.62 11.59
CA ALA A 173 -9.32 -19.89 11.04
C ALA A 173 -7.98 -19.77 10.29
N LEU A 174 -7.41 -18.56 10.18
CA LEU A 174 -6.10 -18.32 9.59
C LEU A 174 -4.97 -18.72 10.56
N PRO A 175 -3.82 -19.23 10.07
CA PRO A 175 -2.66 -19.51 10.92
C PRO A 175 -2.12 -18.23 11.55
N LYS A 176 -1.94 -18.22 12.87
CA LYS A 176 -1.50 -17.03 13.62
C LYS A 176 -0.06 -16.60 13.35
N ASP A 177 0.78 -17.56 12.94
CA ASP A 177 2.21 -17.30 12.63
C ASP A 177 2.42 -16.90 11.17
N SER A 178 1.33 -16.85 10.37
CA SER A 178 1.37 -16.37 8.98
C SER A 178 0.98 -14.90 8.89
N PHE A 179 1.28 -14.30 7.76
CA PHE A 179 0.82 -12.96 7.40
C PHE A 179 0.47 -12.90 5.91
N SER A 180 -0.34 -11.95 5.53
CA SER A 180 -0.73 -11.72 4.14
C SER A 180 -0.03 -10.49 3.59
N VAL A 181 0.34 -10.52 2.30
CA VAL A 181 0.62 -9.27 1.58
C VAL A 181 -0.66 -8.46 1.43
N ALA A 182 -0.52 -7.15 1.36
CA ALA A 182 -1.63 -6.27 0.96
C ALA A 182 -1.83 -6.33 -0.57
N PRO A 183 -3.06 -6.18 -1.06
CA PRO A 183 -4.30 -5.97 -0.32
C PRO A 183 -4.90 -7.25 0.28
N VAL A 184 -5.60 -7.11 1.39
CA VAL A 184 -6.48 -8.16 1.95
C VAL A 184 -7.93 -7.72 1.80
N MET A 185 -8.80 -8.61 1.35
CA MET A 185 -10.23 -8.35 1.30
C MET A 185 -10.96 -9.10 2.43
N VAL A 186 -11.92 -8.44 3.07
CA VAL A 186 -12.78 -9.00 4.12
C VAL A 186 -14.24 -8.75 3.75
N GLU A 187 -15.08 -9.76 3.91
CA GLU A 187 -16.53 -9.64 3.70
C GLU A 187 -17.21 -9.23 5.02
N VAL A 188 -17.64 -7.98 5.10
CA VAL A 188 -18.36 -7.46 6.26
C VAL A 188 -19.80 -7.21 5.88
N ASP A 189 -20.71 -8.08 6.34
CA ASP A 189 -22.10 -8.08 5.92
C ASP A 189 -22.20 -8.16 4.37
N LYS A 190 -22.81 -7.19 3.73
CA LYS A 190 -22.90 -7.10 2.26
C LYS A 190 -21.70 -6.40 1.61
N TYR A 191 -20.84 -5.77 2.40
CA TYR A 191 -19.72 -4.97 1.89
C TYR A 191 -18.46 -5.78 1.68
N LYS A 192 -17.67 -5.37 0.68
CA LYS A 192 -16.30 -5.81 0.45
C LYS A 192 -15.36 -4.77 1.00
N VAL A 193 -14.60 -5.13 2.05
CA VAL A 193 -13.67 -4.23 2.74
C VAL A 193 -12.26 -4.58 2.31
N LEU A 194 -11.54 -3.64 1.71
CA LEU A 194 -10.19 -3.81 1.22
C LEU A 194 -9.19 -3.11 2.15
N LEU A 195 -8.28 -3.88 2.73
CA LEU A 195 -7.17 -3.37 3.54
C LEU A 195 -5.95 -3.21 2.65
N ALA A 196 -5.45 -1.98 2.52
CA ALA A 196 -4.35 -1.65 1.63
C ALA A 196 -3.49 -0.51 2.17
N GLU A 197 -2.49 -0.11 1.40
CA GLU A 197 -1.67 1.08 1.63
C GLU A 197 -1.48 1.86 0.33
N ALA A 198 -1.13 3.14 0.45
CA ALA A 198 -0.82 4.00 -0.69
C ALA A 198 0.31 4.97 -0.36
N ASN A 199 0.94 5.54 -1.38
CA ASN A 199 2.03 6.50 -1.24
C ASN A 199 3.26 5.91 -0.50
N LEU A 200 3.65 4.70 -0.86
CA LEU A 200 4.76 3.95 -0.24
C LEU A 200 6.12 4.42 -0.78
N TYR A 201 6.72 5.42 -0.12
CA TYR A 201 8.05 5.95 -0.47
C TYR A 201 9.01 5.85 0.72
N ASN A 202 10.16 5.19 0.51
CA ASN A 202 11.23 5.06 1.52
C ASN A 202 10.71 4.60 2.89
N TYR A 203 9.85 3.59 2.88
CA TYR A 203 9.25 2.98 4.05
C TYR A 203 8.96 1.51 3.77
N PRO A 204 9.04 0.60 4.76
CA PRO A 204 8.70 -0.80 4.52
C PRO A 204 7.21 -0.97 4.18
N GLY A 205 6.92 -1.86 3.25
CA GLY A 205 5.55 -2.26 2.93
C GLY A 205 4.86 -2.93 4.11
N MET A 206 3.55 -2.74 4.18
CA MET A 206 2.71 -3.33 5.23
C MET A 206 2.30 -4.75 4.84
N TYR A 207 2.59 -5.70 5.74
CA TYR A 207 1.96 -7.01 5.75
C TYR A 207 0.86 -7.04 6.81
N LEU A 208 -0.09 -7.95 6.66
CA LEU A 208 -1.27 -8.05 7.51
C LEU A 208 -1.29 -9.41 8.22
N GLN A 209 -0.99 -9.41 9.52
CA GLN A 209 -1.01 -10.59 10.35
C GLN A 209 -2.40 -10.80 10.94
N PRO A 210 -3.01 -12.00 10.76
CA PRO A 210 -4.31 -12.30 11.36
C PRO A 210 -4.19 -12.40 12.88
N ALA A 211 -5.21 -11.89 13.56
CA ALA A 211 -5.42 -12.06 15.00
C ALA A 211 -6.91 -12.31 15.22
N LEU A 212 -7.35 -12.43 16.50
CA LEU A 212 -8.76 -12.63 16.77
C LEU A 212 -9.60 -11.49 16.18
N GLU A 213 -10.48 -11.83 15.21
CA GLU A 213 -11.42 -10.89 14.54
C GLU A 213 -10.75 -9.61 14.00
N SER A 214 -9.46 -9.69 13.65
CA SER A 214 -8.69 -8.52 13.26
C SER A 214 -7.49 -8.87 12.37
N PHE A 215 -6.94 -7.83 11.73
CA PHE A 215 -5.60 -7.85 11.15
C PHE A 215 -4.74 -6.77 11.79
N HIS A 216 -3.46 -7.09 12.02
CA HIS A 216 -2.45 -6.14 12.48
C HIS A 216 -1.40 -5.92 11.40
N GLY A 217 -0.99 -4.66 11.23
CA GLY A 217 0.13 -4.32 10.36
C GLY A 217 1.44 -4.81 10.96
N ILE A 218 2.22 -5.55 10.17
CA ILE A 218 3.60 -5.89 10.46
C ILE A 218 4.51 -5.36 9.37
N PHE A 219 5.74 -5.05 9.73
CA PHE A 219 6.69 -4.38 8.84
C PHE A 219 8.06 -5.02 8.95
N ALA A 220 8.73 -5.19 7.82
CA ALA A 220 10.11 -5.62 7.81
C ALA A 220 11.02 -4.51 8.38
N ASN A 221 11.81 -4.82 9.38
CA ASN A 221 12.82 -3.91 9.90
C ASN A 221 13.90 -3.61 8.84
N TYR A 222 14.57 -2.47 8.98
CA TYR A 222 15.63 -2.02 8.08
C TYR A 222 16.74 -3.08 7.95
N PRO A 223 17.23 -3.37 6.72
CA PRO A 223 18.36 -4.29 6.53
C PRO A 223 19.62 -3.83 7.28
N ASP A 224 20.30 -4.75 7.95
CA ASP A 224 21.61 -4.52 8.56
C ASP A 224 22.72 -5.13 7.74
N LYS A 225 22.60 -6.44 7.43
CA LYS A 225 23.52 -7.15 6.54
C LYS A 225 22.75 -7.74 5.38
N GLU A 226 23.23 -7.46 4.20
CA GLU A 226 22.70 -8.00 2.95
C GLU A 226 23.71 -9.01 2.39
N VAL A 227 23.22 -10.15 1.93
CA VAL A 227 24.02 -11.24 1.37
C VAL A 227 23.38 -11.71 0.07
N PRO A 228 24.19 -12.15 -0.90
CA PRO A 228 23.70 -12.78 -2.11
C PRO A 228 22.91 -14.06 -1.78
N TYR A 229 21.84 -14.32 -2.51
CA TYR A 229 21.13 -15.58 -2.47
C TYR A 229 21.86 -16.59 -3.37
N GLU A 230 22.24 -17.73 -2.80
CA GLU A 230 22.99 -18.75 -3.54
C GLU A 230 22.18 -19.28 -4.73
N GLY A 231 22.80 -19.31 -5.90
CA GLY A 231 22.17 -19.78 -7.13
C GLY A 231 21.23 -18.82 -7.85
N ASP A 232 21.06 -17.60 -7.34
CA ASP A 232 20.24 -16.57 -7.99
C ASP A 232 20.84 -15.17 -7.80
N ASN A 233 20.64 -14.29 -8.78
CA ASN A 233 21.03 -12.87 -8.71
C ASN A 233 20.06 -12.08 -7.83
N LYS A 234 19.96 -12.45 -6.56
CA LYS A 234 19.18 -11.80 -5.54
C LYS A 234 20.03 -11.45 -4.35
N ILE A 235 19.63 -10.41 -3.66
CA ILE A 235 20.20 -9.99 -2.38
C ILE A 235 19.09 -10.07 -1.34
N TYR A 236 19.38 -10.61 -0.17
CA TYR A 236 18.43 -10.63 0.95
C TYR A 236 19.08 -10.14 2.24
N ALA A 237 18.27 -9.57 3.12
CA ALA A 237 18.73 -9.16 4.43
C ALA A 237 18.90 -10.38 5.36
N SER A 238 20.16 -10.74 5.66
CA SER A 238 20.48 -11.83 6.61
C SER A 238 20.28 -11.40 8.06
N THR A 239 20.49 -10.13 8.37
CA THR A 239 20.16 -9.53 9.67
C THR A 239 19.47 -8.18 9.47
N ARG A 240 18.67 -7.78 10.47
CA ARG A 240 17.90 -6.54 10.45
C ARG A 240 18.15 -5.72 11.70
N LYS A 241 18.02 -4.39 11.58
CA LYS A 241 18.07 -3.42 12.70
C LYS A 241 16.81 -3.54 13.55
N ASP A 242 16.80 -2.84 14.67
CA ASP A 242 15.67 -2.71 15.60
C ASP A 242 14.74 -1.52 15.26
N TYR A 243 14.78 -1.06 14.02
CA TYR A 243 13.96 0.05 13.52
C TYR A 243 13.50 -0.19 12.08
N LEU A 244 12.44 0.52 11.68
CA LEU A 244 11.86 0.46 10.33
C LEU A 244 12.64 1.33 9.33
N ILE A 245 13.00 2.54 9.74
CA ILE A 245 13.84 3.47 8.96
C ILE A 245 14.82 4.22 9.89
N PRO A 246 16.03 4.54 9.40
CA PRO A 246 17.10 5.10 10.25
C PRO A 246 16.85 6.55 10.69
N THR A 247 16.04 7.28 9.95
CA THR A 247 15.77 8.70 10.24
C THR A 247 14.34 9.05 9.86
N CYS A 248 13.57 9.58 10.81
CA CYS A 248 12.21 10.05 10.57
C CYS A 248 12.20 11.21 9.56
N GLY A 249 12.97 12.27 9.82
CA GLY A 249 12.99 13.48 9.00
C GLY A 249 11.64 14.21 8.98
N LYS A 250 11.56 15.26 8.14
CA LYS A 250 10.28 15.89 7.77
C LYS A 250 9.71 15.16 6.55
N ARG A 251 8.60 14.46 6.72
CA ARG A 251 8.03 13.59 5.68
C ARG A 251 6.55 13.28 5.88
N VAL A 252 5.93 12.80 4.83
CA VAL A 252 4.67 12.07 4.90
C VAL A 252 4.96 10.57 5.00
N PHE A 253 4.18 9.86 5.80
CA PHE A 253 4.17 8.40 5.87
C PHE A 253 3.14 7.81 4.91
N PRO A 254 3.23 6.52 4.55
CA PRO A 254 2.22 5.89 3.71
C PRO A 254 0.82 5.97 4.32
N TRP A 255 -0.18 6.02 3.46
CA TRP A 255 -1.57 5.90 3.87
C TRP A 255 -1.91 4.47 4.26
N ARG A 256 -2.63 4.31 5.35
CA ARG A 256 -3.30 3.07 5.74
C ARG A 256 -4.74 3.17 5.28
N VAL A 257 -5.13 2.28 4.37
CA VAL A 257 -6.36 2.41 3.59
C VAL A 257 -7.34 1.32 3.94
N THR A 258 -8.59 1.72 4.17
CA THR A 258 -9.75 0.83 4.28
C THR A 258 -10.71 1.21 3.15
N GLY A 259 -10.65 0.50 2.03
CA GLY A 259 -11.64 0.61 0.95
C GLY A 259 -12.94 -0.07 1.34
N ILE A 260 -14.11 0.48 0.99
CA ILE A 260 -15.42 -0.09 1.32
C ILE A 260 -16.31 -0.04 0.09
N PHE A 261 -16.69 -1.21 -0.40
CA PHE A 261 -17.37 -1.39 -1.67
C PHE A 261 -18.68 -2.17 -1.50
N ASP A 262 -19.70 -1.78 -2.25
CA ASP A 262 -20.99 -2.45 -2.24
C ASP A 262 -20.95 -3.81 -2.97
N ASN A 263 -19.97 -4.02 -3.85
CA ASN A 263 -19.73 -5.28 -4.56
C ASN A 263 -18.27 -5.38 -5.06
N ALA A 264 -17.85 -6.56 -5.49
CA ALA A 264 -16.47 -6.81 -5.91
C ALA A 264 -16.07 -6.05 -7.19
N SER A 265 -16.99 -5.80 -8.13
CA SER A 265 -16.68 -5.07 -9.36
C SER A 265 -16.35 -3.60 -9.10
N SER A 266 -16.89 -3.01 -8.03
CA SER A 266 -16.58 -1.64 -7.62
C SER A 266 -15.14 -1.46 -7.17
N ILE A 267 -14.48 -2.53 -6.68
CA ILE A 267 -13.04 -2.52 -6.34
C ILE A 267 -12.21 -2.20 -7.58
N LEU A 268 -12.53 -2.84 -8.71
CA LEU A 268 -11.81 -2.64 -9.97
C LEU A 268 -11.99 -1.24 -10.57
N GLN A 269 -13.04 -0.54 -10.17
CA GLN A 269 -13.36 0.82 -10.66
C GLN A 269 -12.79 1.92 -9.75
N SER A 270 -12.40 1.58 -8.53
CA SER A 270 -11.89 2.56 -7.56
C SER A 270 -10.55 3.14 -8.01
N GLU A 271 -10.42 4.44 -7.84
CA GLU A 271 -9.17 5.20 -8.03
C GLU A 271 -8.53 5.61 -6.69
N LEU A 272 -9.05 5.11 -5.56
CA LEU A 272 -8.70 5.53 -4.21
C LEU A 272 -7.19 5.47 -3.94
N ILE A 273 -6.52 4.38 -4.31
CA ILE A 273 -5.07 4.21 -4.09
C ILE A 273 -4.27 5.26 -4.88
N TYR A 274 -4.71 5.57 -6.08
CA TYR A 274 -4.04 6.56 -6.93
C TYR A 274 -4.27 7.99 -6.47
N LEU A 275 -5.49 8.32 -6.00
CA LEU A 275 -5.83 9.63 -5.43
C LEU A 275 -5.11 9.90 -4.11
N LEU A 276 -4.75 8.85 -3.37
CA LEU A 276 -3.96 8.92 -2.14
C LEU A 276 -2.45 8.98 -2.41
N SER A 277 -2.00 8.65 -3.63
CA SER A 277 -0.59 8.68 -4.01
C SER A 277 -0.22 10.05 -4.53
N GLU A 278 0.92 10.58 -4.07
CA GLU A 278 1.44 11.85 -4.56
C GLU A 278 2.06 11.64 -5.95
N GLU A 279 1.66 12.45 -6.91
CA GLU A 279 2.38 12.55 -8.16
C GLU A 279 3.70 13.28 -7.89
N LYS A 280 4.82 12.58 -8.03
CA LYS A 280 6.13 13.21 -7.98
C LYS A 280 6.46 13.78 -9.34
N GLU A 281 6.82 15.07 -9.33
CA GLU A 281 7.42 15.80 -10.44
C GLU A 281 6.53 15.96 -11.68
N GLN A 282 5.69 16.97 -11.64
CA GLN A 282 5.05 17.54 -12.85
C GLN A 282 6.06 18.06 -13.89
N ALA A 283 7.35 18.08 -13.58
CA ALA A 283 8.41 18.59 -14.45
C ALA A 283 8.98 17.55 -15.42
N ALA A 284 8.74 16.25 -15.21
CA ALA A 284 9.22 15.21 -16.12
C ALA A 284 8.23 15.00 -17.28
N ASP A 285 8.75 14.92 -18.50
CA ASP A 285 7.95 14.56 -19.68
C ASP A 285 7.74 13.04 -19.70
N TYR A 286 6.50 12.61 -19.42
CA TYR A 286 6.07 11.22 -19.49
C TYR A 286 5.25 10.89 -20.74
N THR A 287 5.18 11.79 -21.73
CA THR A 287 4.39 11.60 -22.96
C THR A 287 4.88 10.42 -23.81
N TRP A 288 6.13 9.97 -23.59
CA TRP A 288 6.70 8.79 -24.22
C TRP A 288 6.16 7.46 -23.63
N VAL A 289 5.62 7.48 -22.41
CA VAL A 289 5.01 6.31 -21.77
C VAL A 289 3.67 6.02 -22.41
N LYS A 290 3.56 4.89 -23.10
CA LYS A 290 2.33 4.45 -23.74
C LYS A 290 1.88 3.12 -23.13
N PRO A 291 0.85 3.13 -22.30
CA PRO A 291 0.24 1.90 -21.78
C PRO A 291 -0.29 1.02 -22.92
N GLY A 292 -0.20 -0.29 -22.73
CA GLY A 292 -0.68 -1.24 -23.73
C GLY A 292 -0.69 -2.66 -23.19
N LYS A 293 -1.25 -3.57 -24.00
CA LYS A 293 -1.20 -5.02 -23.71
C LYS A 293 0.18 -5.55 -24.02
N VAL A 294 0.62 -6.51 -23.23
CA VAL A 294 1.92 -7.16 -23.37
C VAL A 294 1.74 -8.65 -23.61
N LEU A 295 2.35 -9.17 -24.66
CA LEU A 295 2.51 -10.60 -24.89
C LEU A 295 3.82 -11.05 -24.23
N TRP A 296 3.71 -11.81 -23.15
CA TRP A 296 4.84 -12.26 -22.34
C TRP A 296 5.13 -13.74 -22.60
N ASP A 297 6.36 -14.05 -23.05
CA ASP A 297 6.75 -15.38 -23.51
C ASP A 297 6.82 -16.42 -22.38
N TRP A 298 7.12 -16.00 -21.14
CA TRP A 298 7.17 -16.89 -19.98
C TRP A 298 5.81 -17.36 -19.49
N TRP A 299 4.74 -16.59 -19.74
CA TRP A 299 3.42 -16.89 -19.18
C TRP A 299 2.89 -18.28 -19.54
N ASN A 300 3.25 -18.80 -20.71
CA ASN A 300 2.94 -20.17 -21.16
C ASN A 300 4.18 -21.03 -21.39
N ASP A 301 5.30 -20.70 -20.74
CA ASP A 301 6.58 -21.39 -20.89
C ASP A 301 7.03 -21.52 -22.37
N ARG A 302 6.82 -20.46 -23.15
CA ARG A 302 7.13 -20.39 -24.58
C ARG A 302 6.54 -21.52 -25.42
N ASN A 303 5.48 -22.18 -24.95
CA ASN A 303 4.81 -23.23 -25.68
C ASN A 303 4.01 -22.65 -26.85
N ILE A 304 4.49 -22.90 -28.07
CA ILE A 304 3.86 -22.49 -29.31
C ILE A 304 3.55 -23.75 -30.14
N TYR A 305 2.33 -23.84 -30.67
CA TYR A 305 1.87 -24.98 -31.44
C TYR A 305 1.67 -24.62 -32.92
N HIS A 306 1.70 -25.62 -33.78
CA HIS A 306 1.51 -25.49 -35.23
C HIS A 306 2.57 -24.60 -35.92
N ILE A 307 3.82 -24.70 -35.48
CA ILE A 307 4.99 -24.04 -36.04
C ILE A 307 5.95 -25.04 -36.66
N ASN A 308 6.82 -24.59 -37.55
CA ASN A 308 7.83 -25.40 -38.26
C ASN A 308 9.27 -25.23 -37.70
N PHE A 309 9.40 -24.62 -36.54
CA PHE A 309 10.65 -24.45 -35.81
C PHE A 309 10.50 -24.88 -34.35
N LYS A 310 11.60 -25.04 -33.64
CA LYS A 310 11.60 -25.32 -32.20
C LYS A 310 11.38 -24.04 -31.40
N SER A 311 10.26 -23.93 -30.67
CA SER A 311 10.01 -22.82 -29.77
C SER A 311 10.97 -22.83 -28.57
N GLY A 312 11.28 -21.65 -28.04
CA GLY A 312 12.18 -21.47 -26.92
C GLY A 312 12.80 -20.06 -26.91
N ILE A 313 13.91 -19.92 -26.21
CA ILE A 313 14.68 -18.66 -26.17
C ILE A 313 15.51 -18.56 -27.44
N ASN A 314 14.89 -18.12 -28.54
CA ASN A 314 15.54 -17.95 -29.84
C ASN A 314 14.81 -16.91 -30.70
N THR A 315 15.53 -16.40 -31.70
CA THR A 315 15.06 -15.35 -32.59
C THR A 315 13.73 -15.71 -33.29
N ASP A 316 13.57 -16.95 -33.78
CA ASP A 316 12.37 -17.34 -34.54
C ASP A 316 11.13 -17.32 -33.66
N THR A 317 11.24 -17.72 -32.39
CA THR A 317 10.15 -17.61 -31.41
C THR A 317 9.69 -16.15 -31.26
N TYR A 318 10.62 -15.24 -31.09
CA TYR A 318 10.27 -13.83 -30.88
C TYR A 318 9.74 -13.15 -32.13
N LEU A 319 10.24 -13.49 -33.31
CA LEU A 319 9.64 -13.01 -34.57
C LEU A 319 8.19 -13.49 -34.74
N TYR A 320 7.93 -14.76 -34.40
CA TYR A 320 6.55 -15.29 -34.38
C TYR A 320 5.65 -14.57 -33.39
N LEU A 321 6.13 -14.28 -32.16
CA LEU A 321 5.37 -13.55 -31.16
C LEU A 321 5.11 -12.11 -31.61
N VAL A 322 6.03 -11.46 -32.31
CA VAL A 322 5.83 -10.14 -32.92
C VAL A 322 4.72 -10.17 -33.97
N ASP A 323 4.72 -11.18 -34.88
CA ASP A 323 3.65 -11.35 -35.86
C ASP A 323 2.29 -11.59 -35.20
N TYR A 324 2.27 -12.41 -34.14
CA TYR A 324 1.06 -12.65 -33.39
C TYR A 324 0.54 -11.38 -32.72
N ALA A 325 1.44 -10.62 -32.07
CA ALA A 325 1.12 -9.35 -31.40
C ALA A 325 0.54 -8.34 -32.40
N ALA A 326 1.20 -8.16 -33.54
CA ALA A 326 0.73 -7.27 -34.63
C ALA A 326 -0.65 -7.66 -35.13
N LYS A 327 -0.87 -8.95 -35.41
CA LYS A 327 -2.15 -9.50 -35.89
C LYS A 327 -3.30 -9.27 -34.92
N HIS A 328 -3.04 -9.34 -33.61
CA HIS A 328 -4.04 -9.25 -32.53
C HIS A 328 -4.10 -7.89 -31.84
N HIS A 329 -3.42 -6.87 -32.38
CA HIS A 329 -3.39 -5.52 -31.84
C HIS A 329 -2.92 -5.52 -30.36
N ILE A 330 -1.83 -6.24 -30.09
CA ILE A 330 -1.10 -6.22 -28.83
C ILE A 330 0.11 -5.31 -29.01
N GLU A 331 0.25 -4.32 -28.15
CA GLU A 331 1.19 -3.22 -28.33
C GLU A 331 2.65 -3.65 -28.11
N TYR A 332 2.88 -4.66 -27.24
CA TYR A 332 4.23 -5.03 -26.81
C TYR A 332 4.45 -6.54 -26.79
N VAL A 333 5.70 -6.95 -27.01
CA VAL A 333 6.23 -8.28 -26.67
C VAL A 333 7.29 -8.11 -25.59
N LEU A 334 7.14 -8.81 -24.46
CA LEU A 334 8.13 -8.88 -23.40
C LEU A 334 8.94 -10.18 -23.58
N ILE A 335 10.26 -10.01 -23.71
CA ILE A 335 11.24 -11.09 -23.73
C ILE A 335 11.77 -11.29 -22.32
N ASP A 336 11.52 -12.45 -21.73
CA ASP A 336 11.92 -12.81 -20.37
C ASP A 336 13.42 -13.18 -20.28
N GLU A 337 13.88 -13.60 -19.11
CA GLU A 337 15.27 -14.00 -18.82
C GLU A 337 15.81 -14.97 -19.88
N GLY A 338 17.05 -14.77 -20.29
CA GLY A 338 17.76 -15.63 -21.25
C GLY A 338 18.11 -14.98 -22.58
N TRP A 339 17.72 -13.72 -22.82
CA TRP A 339 18.16 -12.94 -23.99
C TRP A 339 19.61 -12.45 -23.86
N SER A 340 20.16 -12.45 -22.64
CA SER A 340 21.53 -12.10 -22.29
C SER A 340 22.10 -13.06 -21.24
N ALA A 341 23.39 -12.96 -20.97
CA ALA A 341 24.00 -13.65 -19.85
C ALA A 341 23.41 -13.13 -18.53
N ARG A 342 23.26 -14.04 -17.55
CA ARG A 342 22.57 -13.77 -16.29
C ARG A 342 23.18 -12.61 -15.49
N ASN A 343 24.50 -12.44 -15.55
CA ASN A 343 25.23 -11.46 -14.74
C ASN A 343 25.83 -10.32 -15.60
N ASP A 344 25.55 -10.31 -16.90
CA ASP A 344 26.06 -9.33 -17.83
C ASP A 344 25.08 -9.11 -18.97
N LEU A 345 24.33 -8.01 -18.88
CA LEU A 345 23.33 -7.67 -19.90
C LEU A 345 23.93 -7.30 -21.26
N LEU A 346 25.21 -6.99 -21.34
CA LEU A 346 25.91 -6.67 -22.59
C LEU A 346 26.40 -7.92 -23.35
N THR A 347 26.45 -9.06 -22.66
CA THR A 347 26.74 -10.35 -23.30
C THR A 347 25.44 -11.00 -23.74
N LEU A 348 25.07 -10.78 -25.01
CA LEU A 348 23.83 -11.30 -25.59
C LEU A 348 23.87 -12.82 -25.76
N ASN A 349 22.71 -13.46 -25.66
CA ASN A 349 22.56 -14.86 -26.04
C ASN A 349 22.73 -15.00 -27.58
N PRO A 350 23.63 -15.84 -28.08
CA PRO A 350 23.88 -15.97 -29.52
C PRO A 350 22.65 -16.48 -30.31
N ASP A 351 21.71 -17.15 -29.65
CA ASP A 351 20.49 -17.64 -30.28
C ASP A 351 19.40 -16.56 -30.42
N VAL A 352 19.62 -15.37 -29.79
CA VAL A 352 18.65 -14.28 -29.74
C VAL A 352 19.23 -13.02 -30.36
N ASP A 353 18.88 -12.76 -31.62
CA ASP A 353 19.27 -11.56 -32.35
C ASP A 353 18.35 -10.37 -31.96
N ILE A 354 18.65 -9.73 -30.84
CA ILE A 354 17.87 -8.58 -30.32
C ILE A 354 17.76 -7.45 -31.36
N PRO A 355 18.85 -7.01 -32.06
CA PRO A 355 18.76 -5.99 -33.08
C PRO A 355 17.76 -6.35 -34.19
N ARG A 356 17.82 -7.56 -34.71
CA ARG A 356 16.89 -8.06 -35.73
C ARG A 356 15.45 -8.10 -35.26
N ILE A 357 15.23 -8.57 -34.04
CA ILE A 357 13.88 -8.62 -33.42
C ILE A 357 13.31 -7.19 -33.28
N CYS A 358 14.10 -6.24 -32.77
CA CYS A 358 13.68 -4.85 -32.62
C CYS A 358 13.36 -4.19 -33.96
N GLU A 359 14.21 -4.38 -34.98
CA GLU A 359 13.96 -3.85 -36.34
C GLU A 359 12.67 -4.43 -36.92
N TYR A 360 12.46 -5.74 -36.78
CA TYR A 360 11.27 -6.41 -37.27
C TYR A 360 10.00 -5.93 -36.54
N ALA A 361 10.04 -5.83 -35.22
CA ALA A 361 8.95 -5.35 -34.40
C ALA A 361 8.55 -3.90 -34.73
N THR A 362 9.55 -3.03 -34.95
CA THR A 362 9.33 -1.65 -35.35
C THR A 362 8.56 -1.56 -36.67
N LYS A 363 8.94 -2.40 -37.67
CA LYS A 363 8.24 -2.47 -38.97
C LYS A 363 6.79 -2.96 -38.83
N LYS A 364 6.48 -3.72 -37.78
CA LYS A 364 5.14 -4.26 -37.47
C LYS A 364 4.34 -3.35 -36.50
N GLY A 365 4.94 -2.28 -36.00
CA GLY A 365 4.31 -1.39 -35.01
C GLY A 365 4.17 -2.00 -33.61
N VAL A 366 5.03 -2.97 -33.26
CA VAL A 366 5.07 -3.65 -31.96
C VAL A 366 6.31 -3.19 -31.18
N GLY A 367 6.14 -2.84 -29.91
CA GLY A 367 7.25 -2.51 -29.02
C GLY A 367 7.88 -3.75 -28.40
N ILE A 368 9.21 -3.73 -28.20
CA ILE A 368 9.93 -4.77 -27.50
C ILE A 368 10.28 -4.29 -26.09
N GLN A 369 10.03 -5.14 -25.11
CA GLN A 369 10.45 -4.97 -23.72
C GLN A 369 11.39 -6.11 -23.35
N LEU A 370 12.47 -5.79 -22.64
CA LEU A 370 13.44 -6.77 -22.14
C LEU A 370 13.31 -6.84 -20.63
N TRP A 371 13.08 -8.05 -20.10
CA TRP A 371 13.07 -8.27 -18.67
C TRP A 371 14.50 -8.32 -18.11
N SER A 372 14.72 -7.71 -16.95
CA SER A 372 15.96 -7.79 -16.21
C SER A 372 15.73 -7.68 -14.71
N LYS A 373 16.61 -8.30 -13.90
CA LYS A 373 16.63 -8.13 -12.45
C LYS A 373 17.25 -6.78 -12.08
N TRP A 374 16.73 -6.19 -11.02
CA TRP A 374 17.25 -4.93 -10.46
C TRP A 374 18.76 -4.97 -10.22
N VAL A 375 19.27 -6.07 -9.68
CA VAL A 375 20.69 -6.25 -9.38
C VAL A 375 21.60 -6.20 -10.61
N ASN A 376 21.07 -6.41 -11.81
CA ASN A 376 21.83 -6.34 -13.06
C ASN A 376 21.90 -4.91 -13.63
N ILE A 377 21.15 -3.96 -13.05
CA ILE A 377 21.06 -2.57 -13.51
C ILE A 377 21.84 -1.63 -12.59
N MET A 378 22.11 -2.06 -11.34
CA MET A 378 22.95 -1.34 -10.38
C MET A 378 24.43 -1.51 -10.67
#